data_414ff03bec9fe7822fd9e25711c101ed
#
_entry.id   414ff03bec9fe7822fd9e25711c101ed
#
_cell.length_a   1.000
_cell.length_b   1.000
_cell.length_c   1.000
_cell.angle_alpha   90.00
_cell.angle_beta   90.00
_cell.angle_gamma   90.00
#
_symmetry.space_group_name_H-M   'P 1'
#
loop_
_entity.id
_entity.type
_entity.pdbx_description
1 polymer ?
#
loop_
_entity_poly.entity_id
_entity_poly.type
_entity_poly.pdbx_seq_one_letter_code
_entity_poly.pdbx_strand_id
1 'polypeptide(L)'
;MRDMPEESQMITGDENIVDIDFVVFWRISDAPNYLFNIRNPDETVKMAAESVMRAIIGQTPIQEALTSRREDIEARTLSSLQKLMSEYQAGIQVRQVQLLAVLPPKNVIDAFDEVSRARQDMDRLKNEAEAFRNDIVPRARGEAQQLLQGAEAYRQEVVNRAQGDANRFNSVYQAYRQAKDVTTTRIYLETLESIFSNVNKVIIDSEVGKAGGLSLIHI
;
A
#
# COMPACT_ATOMS: atom_id res chain seq x y z
N MET A 1 2.56 48.45 -2.40
CA MET A 1 3.34 47.32 -1.87
C MET A 1 4.78 47.80 -1.79
N ARG A 2 5.35 47.93 -0.60
CA ARG A 2 6.76 48.19 -0.43
C ARG A 2 7.43 46.83 -0.13
N ASP A 3 8.19 46.39 -1.09
CA ASP A 3 9.01 45.20 -0.96
C ASP A 3 10.25 45.59 -0.15
N MET A 4 10.42 44.99 1.03
CA MET A 4 11.61 45.20 1.89
C MET A 4 12.29 43.85 2.15
N PRO A 5 13.26 43.48 1.33
CA PRO A 5 13.86 42.14 1.38
C PRO A 5 14.55 41.77 2.70
N GLU A 6 14.91 42.76 3.52
CA GLU A 6 15.51 42.51 4.82
C GLU A 6 14.50 42.15 5.93
N GLU A 7 13.23 42.47 5.75
CA GLU A 7 12.13 42.19 6.70
C GLU A 7 11.47 40.84 6.44
N SER A 8 11.61 40.26 5.22
CA SER A 8 11.00 39.00 4.81
C SER A 8 11.71 37.75 5.36
N GLN A 9 12.97 37.90 5.82
CA GLN A 9 13.74 36.77 6.31
C GLN A 9 13.36 36.37 7.73
N MET A 10 13.06 35.07 7.88
CA MET A 10 12.72 34.46 9.16
C MET A 10 13.47 33.16 9.37
N ILE A 11 13.64 32.78 10.64
CA ILE A 11 14.32 31.52 11.02
C ILE A 11 13.24 30.53 11.42
N THR A 12 13.26 29.34 10.84
CA THR A 12 12.37 28.22 11.16
C THR A 12 12.79 27.51 12.46
N GLY A 13 11.91 26.63 12.98
CA GLY A 13 12.18 25.88 14.20
C GLY A 13 13.33 24.88 14.11
N ASP A 14 13.74 24.52 12.90
CA ASP A 14 14.92 23.69 12.58
C ASP A 14 16.12 24.50 12.08
N GLU A 15 16.19 25.80 12.48
CA GLU A 15 17.31 26.71 12.29
C GLU A 15 17.66 27.03 10.82
N ASN A 16 16.68 26.88 9.91
CA ASN A 16 16.84 27.28 8.51
C ASN A 16 16.34 28.71 8.28
N ILE A 17 16.99 29.45 7.39
CA ILE A 17 16.54 30.78 6.96
C ILE A 17 15.55 30.60 5.79
N VAL A 18 14.42 31.31 5.86
CA VAL A 18 13.39 31.34 4.82
C VAL A 18 12.98 32.76 4.53
N ASP A 19 12.72 33.06 3.27
CA ASP A 19 12.07 34.30 2.81
C ASP A 19 10.57 34.05 2.76
N ILE A 20 9.79 34.88 3.48
CA ILE A 20 8.35 34.71 3.60
C ILE A 20 7.65 36.00 3.18
N ASP A 21 6.85 35.88 2.13
CA ASP A 21 5.94 36.93 1.68
C ASP A 21 4.51 36.57 2.07
N PHE A 22 3.83 37.49 2.75
CA PHE A 22 2.45 37.30 3.14
C PHE A 22 1.67 38.62 3.09
N VAL A 23 0.36 38.51 3.01
CA VAL A 23 -0.59 39.64 2.99
C VAL A 23 -1.62 39.44 4.09
N VAL A 24 -1.92 40.53 4.79
CA VAL A 24 -2.97 40.58 5.80
C VAL A 24 -4.13 41.43 5.29
N PHE A 25 -5.31 40.82 5.26
CA PHE A 25 -6.56 41.52 4.98
C PHE A 25 -7.27 41.84 6.27
N TRP A 26 -7.51 43.09 6.53
CA TRP A 26 -8.18 43.55 7.74
C TRP A 26 -9.21 44.68 7.43
N ARG A 27 -10.07 44.94 8.38
CA ARG A 27 -11.02 46.04 8.30
C ARG A 27 -11.12 46.76 9.64
N ILE A 28 -11.56 48.00 9.63
CA ILE A 28 -11.90 48.77 10.81
C ILE A 28 -13.24 48.21 11.35
N SER A 29 -13.26 47.75 12.60
CA SER A 29 -14.45 47.29 13.31
C SER A 29 -15.00 48.33 14.26
N ASP A 30 -14.12 49.18 14.81
CA ASP A 30 -14.46 50.27 15.72
C ASP A 30 -13.62 51.51 15.39
N ALA A 31 -14.25 52.53 14.79
CA ALA A 31 -13.58 53.74 14.32
C ALA A 31 -13.00 54.62 15.46
N PRO A 32 -13.68 54.82 16.61
CA PRO A 32 -13.11 55.52 17.75
C PRO A 32 -11.82 54.87 18.25
N ASN A 33 -11.78 53.56 18.49
CA ASN A 33 -10.62 52.86 18.96
C ASN A 33 -9.48 52.89 17.92
N TYR A 34 -9.80 52.76 16.64
CA TYR A 34 -8.83 52.83 15.57
C TYR A 34 -8.12 54.20 15.47
N LEU A 35 -8.88 55.29 15.71
CA LEU A 35 -8.34 56.66 15.55
C LEU A 35 -7.62 57.16 16.79
N PHE A 36 -7.98 56.71 17.99
CA PHE A 36 -7.54 57.32 19.22
C PHE A 36 -6.66 56.43 20.10
N ASN A 37 -6.74 55.13 19.95
CA ASN A 37 -5.98 54.22 20.82
C ASN A 37 -4.57 53.90 20.31
N ILE A 38 -4.33 54.02 19.00
CA ILE A 38 -3.05 53.66 18.39
C ILE A 38 -2.57 54.81 17.50
N ARG A 39 -1.27 55.16 17.58
CA ARG A 39 -0.72 56.29 16.84
C ARG A 39 -0.67 56.03 15.32
N ASN A 40 -0.20 54.86 14.87
CA ASN A 40 -0.08 54.50 13.44
C ASN A 40 -0.66 53.11 13.25
N PRO A 41 -1.99 52.95 13.12
CA PRO A 41 -2.61 51.65 13.15
C PRO A 41 -2.14 50.74 11.99
N ASP A 42 -1.93 51.26 10.79
CA ASP A 42 -1.45 50.47 9.63
C ASP A 42 -0.04 49.89 9.88
N GLU A 43 0.87 50.72 10.41
CA GLU A 43 2.22 50.26 10.72
C GLU A 43 2.25 49.29 11.91
N THR A 44 1.40 49.53 12.91
CA THR A 44 1.22 48.64 14.04
C THR A 44 0.70 47.25 13.60
N VAL A 45 -0.27 47.18 12.70
CA VAL A 45 -0.76 45.92 12.14
C VAL A 45 0.36 45.20 11.40
N LYS A 46 1.16 45.93 10.60
CA LYS A 46 2.30 45.38 9.87
C LYS A 46 3.31 44.74 10.84
N MET A 47 3.80 45.51 11.81
CA MET A 47 4.81 45.05 12.80
C MET A 47 4.26 43.87 13.65
N ALA A 48 3.01 43.94 14.06
CA ALA A 48 2.36 42.87 14.81
C ALA A 48 2.26 41.59 13.98
N ALA A 49 1.84 41.71 12.72
CA ALA A 49 1.73 40.58 11.81
C ALA A 49 3.08 39.90 11.56
N GLU A 50 4.14 40.69 11.34
CA GLU A 50 5.51 40.18 11.20
C GLU A 50 5.99 39.46 12.48
N SER A 51 5.75 40.04 13.64
CA SER A 51 6.12 39.45 14.93
C SER A 51 5.42 38.13 15.19
N VAL A 52 4.10 38.09 14.91
CA VAL A 52 3.30 36.86 15.08
C VAL A 52 3.73 35.80 14.07
N MET A 53 3.93 36.18 12.79
CA MET A 53 4.41 35.25 11.76
C MET A 53 5.77 34.67 12.15
N ARG A 54 6.72 35.51 12.56
CA ARG A 54 8.06 35.08 13.02
C ARG A 54 7.98 34.11 14.20
N ALA A 55 7.09 34.36 15.15
CA ALA A 55 6.90 33.46 16.29
C ALA A 55 6.35 32.08 15.89
N ILE A 56 5.46 32.02 14.90
CA ILE A 56 4.86 30.79 14.40
C ILE A 56 5.87 30.00 13.54
N ILE A 57 6.56 30.70 12.64
CA ILE A 57 7.58 30.11 11.77
C ILE A 57 8.76 29.56 12.63
N GLY A 58 9.18 30.26 13.67
CA GLY A 58 10.22 29.81 14.61
C GLY A 58 9.86 28.52 15.37
N GLN A 59 8.61 28.06 15.30
CA GLN A 59 8.17 26.79 15.87
C GLN A 59 7.87 25.73 14.79
N THR A 60 8.00 26.06 13.52
CA THR A 60 7.60 25.21 12.39
C THR A 60 8.86 24.80 11.62
N PRO A 61 9.06 23.47 11.37
CA PRO A 61 10.13 23.01 10.49
C PRO A 61 9.98 23.52 9.07
N ILE A 62 11.10 23.77 8.38
CA ILE A 62 11.10 24.33 7.01
C ILE A 62 10.26 23.51 6.02
N GLN A 63 10.34 22.19 6.08
CA GLN A 63 9.60 21.29 5.22
C GLN A 63 8.07 21.47 5.34
N GLU A 64 7.58 21.64 6.56
CA GLU A 64 6.17 21.85 6.84
C GLU A 64 5.72 23.24 6.39
N ALA A 65 6.57 24.27 6.56
CA ALA A 65 6.30 25.63 6.11
C ALA A 65 6.21 25.74 4.57
N LEU A 66 7.03 24.94 3.85
CA LEU A 66 7.05 24.91 2.38
C LEU A 66 5.88 24.15 1.76
N THR A 67 5.30 23.14 2.47
CA THR A 67 4.38 22.18 1.83
C THR A 67 3.01 22.08 2.47
N SER A 68 2.89 21.33 3.56
CA SER A 68 1.60 20.80 4.02
C SER A 68 0.88 21.67 5.06
N ARG A 69 1.58 22.57 5.73
CA ARG A 69 1.03 23.36 6.83
C ARG A 69 0.78 24.83 6.54
N ARG A 70 0.74 25.24 5.27
CA ARG A 70 0.48 26.65 4.91
C ARG A 70 -0.84 27.15 5.50
N GLU A 71 -1.90 26.39 5.34
CA GLU A 71 -3.22 26.71 5.88
C GLU A 71 -3.23 26.78 7.43
N ASP A 72 -2.51 25.90 8.10
CA ASP A 72 -2.37 25.92 9.56
C ASP A 72 -1.61 27.16 10.02
N ILE A 73 -0.51 27.55 9.35
CA ILE A 73 0.27 28.75 9.61
C ILE A 73 -0.61 29.99 9.43
N GLU A 74 -1.36 30.09 8.34
CA GLU A 74 -2.30 31.20 8.05
C GLU A 74 -3.36 31.30 9.15
N ALA A 75 -4.00 30.20 9.54
CA ALA A 75 -5.03 30.17 10.57
C ALA A 75 -4.49 30.55 11.97
N ARG A 76 -3.34 30.02 12.35
CA ARG A 76 -2.67 30.35 13.63
C ARG A 76 -2.23 31.82 13.65
N THR A 77 -1.71 32.33 12.54
CA THR A 77 -1.32 33.73 12.42
C THR A 77 -2.54 34.64 12.52
N LEU A 78 -3.62 34.33 11.84
CA LEU A 78 -4.86 35.08 11.93
C LEU A 78 -5.39 35.13 13.36
N SER A 79 -5.47 33.97 14.02
CA SER A 79 -5.96 33.87 15.40
C SER A 79 -5.11 34.68 16.39
N SER A 80 -3.79 34.54 16.29
CA SER A 80 -2.84 35.21 17.18
C SER A 80 -2.80 36.72 16.94
N LEU A 81 -2.82 37.15 15.67
CA LEU A 81 -2.87 38.55 15.30
C LEU A 81 -4.20 39.21 15.74
N GLN A 82 -5.33 38.53 15.56
CA GLN A 82 -6.63 39.04 16.03
C GLN A 82 -6.65 39.17 17.55
N LYS A 83 -6.08 38.23 18.29
CA LYS A 83 -5.95 38.31 19.74
C LYS A 83 -5.12 39.54 20.16
N LEU A 84 -3.98 39.74 19.51
CA LEU A 84 -3.10 40.88 19.78
C LEU A 84 -3.79 42.24 19.48
N MET A 85 -4.50 42.34 18.34
CA MET A 85 -5.28 43.52 17.98
C MET A 85 -6.41 43.80 18.99
N SER A 86 -7.00 42.78 19.54
CA SER A 86 -8.04 42.89 20.61
C SER A 86 -7.45 43.35 21.93
N GLU A 87 -6.27 42.86 22.32
CA GLU A 87 -5.54 43.29 23.51
C GLU A 87 -5.12 44.77 23.44
N TYR A 88 -4.73 45.24 22.27
CA TYR A 88 -4.41 46.64 22.02
C TYR A 88 -5.62 47.52 21.89
N GLN A 89 -6.83 46.95 21.90
CA GLN A 89 -8.06 47.68 21.63
C GLN A 89 -7.99 48.53 20.33
N ALA A 90 -7.36 47.92 19.31
CA ALA A 90 -7.03 48.60 18.05
C ALA A 90 -8.21 48.98 17.19
N GLY A 91 -9.43 48.49 17.47
CA GLY A 91 -10.60 48.66 16.66
C GLY A 91 -10.51 47.99 15.27
N ILE A 92 -9.60 46.99 15.14
CA ILE A 92 -9.29 46.31 13.90
C ILE A 92 -9.76 44.84 13.97
N GLN A 93 -10.39 44.40 12.89
CA GLN A 93 -10.73 43.00 12.67
C GLN A 93 -9.91 42.46 11.52
N VAL A 94 -9.07 41.43 11.82
CA VAL A 94 -8.33 40.66 10.82
C VAL A 94 -9.31 39.71 10.12
N ARG A 95 -9.32 39.74 8.78
CA ARG A 95 -10.21 38.92 7.96
C ARG A 95 -9.53 37.67 7.44
N GLN A 96 -8.33 37.86 6.95
CA GLN A 96 -7.55 36.78 6.33
C GLN A 96 -6.06 37.10 6.42
N VAL A 97 -5.27 36.09 6.60
CA VAL A 97 -3.83 36.11 6.37
C VAL A 97 -3.57 35.13 5.24
N GLN A 98 -2.80 35.54 4.26
CA GLN A 98 -2.47 34.73 3.10
C GLN A 98 -0.97 34.73 2.88
N LEU A 99 -0.37 33.53 2.85
CA LEU A 99 1.02 33.33 2.45
C LEU A 99 1.14 33.37 0.93
N LEU A 100 1.94 34.30 0.40
CA LEU A 100 2.19 34.40 -1.04
C LEU A 100 3.34 33.45 -1.45
N ALA A 101 4.47 33.60 -0.80
CA ALA A 101 5.67 32.79 -1.05
C ALA A 101 6.35 32.41 0.25
N VAL A 102 6.86 31.20 0.29
CA VAL A 102 7.81 30.71 1.31
C VAL A 102 8.91 30.05 0.52
N LEU A 103 10.09 30.63 0.51
CA LEU A 103 11.22 30.18 -0.30
C LEU A 103 12.49 30.15 0.55
N PRO A 104 13.40 29.19 0.33
CA PRO A 104 14.74 29.28 0.88
C PRO A 104 15.49 30.45 0.20
N PRO A 105 16.49 31.04 0.87
CA PRO A 105 17.32 32.09 0.26
C PRO A 105 17.93 31.62 -1.06
N LYS A 106 17.99 32.53 -2.04
CA LYS A 106 18.44 32.21 -3.41
C LYS A 106 19.78 31.49 -3.49
N ASN A 107 20.67 31.77 -2.56
CA ASN A 107 22.04 31.21 -2.53
C ASN A 107 22.08 29.73 -2.14
N VAL A 108 21.01 29.15 -1.57
CA VAL A 108 20.96 27.78 -1.06
C VAL A 108 19.86 26.93 -1.71
N ILE A 109 19.11 27.46 -2.66
CA ILE A 109 18.01 26.75 -3.34
C ILE A 109 18.50 25.43 -3.93
N ASP A 110 19.61 25.46 -4.68
CA ASP A 110 20.14 24.25 -5.35
C ASP A 110 20.54 23.16 -4.34
N ALA A 111 21.19 23.57 -3.24
CA ALA A 111 21.57 22.62 -2.17
C ALA A 111 20.33 22.06 -1.43
N PHE A 112 19.32 22.89 -1.23
CA PHE A 112 18.06 22.47 -0.60
C PHE A 112 17.30 21.47 -1.48
N ASP A 113 17.26 21.70 -2.78
CA ASP A 113 16.64 20.80 -3.76
C ASP A 113 17.41 19.47 -3.84
N GLU A 114 18.73 19.48 -3.68
CA GLU A 114 19.53 18.26 -3.65
C GLU A 114 19.23 17.42 -2.40
N VAL A 115 19.14 18.04 -1.22
CA VAL A 115 18.73 17.37 0.02
C VAL A 115 17.32 16.83 -0.08
N SER A 116 16.39 17.59 -0.68
CA SER A 116 15.02 17.16 -0.89
C SER A 116 14.94 15.94 -1.80
N ARG A 117 15.69 15.94 -2.91
CA ARG A 117 15.81 14.80 -3.84
C ARG A 117 16.41 13.57 -3.15
N ALA A 118 17.48 13.75 -2.38
CA ALA A 118 18.11 12.66 -1.64
C ALA A 118 17.14 12.00 -0.63
N ARG A 119 16.32 12.79 0.06
CA ARG A 119 15.28 12.27 0.96
C ARG A 119 14.20 11.48 0.21
N GLN A 120 13.72 12.01 -0.92
CA GLN A 120 12.75 11.31 -1.77
C GLN A 120 13.32 10.00 -2.30
N ASP A 121 14.58 9.96 -2.70
CA ASP A 121 15.26 8.74 -3.13
C ASP A 121 15.40 7.72 -1.99
N MET A 122 15.73 8.17 -0.80
CA MET A 122 15.75 7.30 0.39
C MET A 122 14.39 6.69 0.69
N ASP A 123 13.32 7.51 0.67
CA ASP A 123 11.96 7.03 0.91
C ASP A 123 11.50 6.07 -0.21
N ARG A 124 11.85 6.34 -1.47
CA ARG A 124 11.58 5.45 -2.59
C ARG A 124 12.27 4.10 -2.40
N LEU A 125 13.57 4.09 -2.10
CA LEU A 125 14.33 2.85 -1.87
C LEU A 125 13.79 2.05 -0.69
N LYS A 126 13.39 2.73 0.39
CA LYS A 126 12.76 2.10 1.54
C LYS A 126 11.43 1.44 1.16
N ASN A 127 10.57 2.16 0.44
CA ASN A 127 9.28 1.65 -0.01
C ASN A 127 9.44 0.47 -0.99
N GLU A 128 10.42 0.53 -1.90
CA GLU A 128 10.75 -0.57 -2.81
C GLU A 128 11.24 -1.80 -2.03
N ALA A 129 12.11 -1.63 -1.05
CA ALA A 129 12.60 -2.73 -0.21
C ALA A 129 11.48 -3.34 0.65
N GLU A 130 10.57 -2.53 1.19
CA GLU A 130 9.40 -3.01 1.93
C GLU A 130 8.43 -3.76 1.02
N ALA A 131 8.17 -3.26 -0.18
CA ALA A 131 7.33 -3.94 -1.17
C ALA A 131 7.93 -5.30 -1.57
N PHE A 132 9.24 -5.34 -1.82
CA PHE A 132 9.95 -6.57 -2.13
C PHE A 132 9.88 -7.60 -0.99
N ARG A 133 10.09 -7.16 0.26
CA ARG A 133 9.94 -8.02 1.43
C ARG A 133 8.52 -8.56 1.58
N ASN A 134 7.51 -7.70 1.35
CA ASN A 134 6.11 -8.06 1.49
C ASN A 134 5.61 -8.97 0.36
N ASP A 135 6.29 -9.03 -0.78
CA ASP A 135 6.02 -9.98 -1.86
C ASP A 135 6.74 -11.33 -1.65
N ILE A 136 8.06 -11.30 -1.41
CA ILE A 136 8.87 -12.52 -1.37
C ILE A 136 8.57 -13.37 -0.14
N VAL A 137 8.47 -12.77 1.04
CA VAL A 137 8.30 -13.55 2.28
C VAL A 137 6.97 -14.31 2.31
N PRO A 138 5.81 -13.74 1.97
CA PRO A 138 4.56 -14.50 1.90
C PRO A 138 4.57 -15.55 0.79
N ARG A 139 5.15 -15.24 -0.38
CA ARG A 139 5.28 -16.19 -1.49
C ARG A 139 6.09 -17.41 -1.09
N ALA A 140 7.29 -17.22 -0.52
CA ALA A 140 8.14 -18.32 -0.06
C ALA A 140 7.47 -19.15 1.04
N ARG A 141 6.74 -18.53 1.95
CA ARG A 141 5.94 -19.24 2.96
C ARG A 141 4.80 -20.05 2.33
N GLY A 142 4.11 -19.47 1.33
CA GLY A 142 3.06 -20.16 0.58
C GLY A 142 3.58 -21.38 -0.15
N GLU A 143 4.71 -21.26 -0.86
CA GLU A 143 5.35 -22.37 -1.57
C GLU A 143 5.83 -23.48 -0.60
N ALA A 144 6.44 -23.11 0.52
CA ALA A 144 6.83 -24.06 1.55
C ALA A 144 5.63 -24.81 2.14
N GLN A 145 4.54 -24.10 2.43
CA GLN A 145 3.32 -24.69 2.95
C GLN A 145 2.64 -25.61 1.93
N GLN A 146 2.63 -25.22 0.65
CA GLN A 146 2.11 -26.05 -0.43
C GLN A 146 2.92 -27.35 -0.58
N LEU A 147 4.24 -27.27 -0.51
CA LEU A 147 5.12 -28.45 -0.55
C LEU A 147 4.86 -29.39 0.63
N LEU A 148 4.74 -28.85 1.84
CA LEU A 148 4.42 -29.63 3.03
C LEU A 148 3.06 -30.31 2.94
N GLN A 149 2.04 -29.58 2.52
CA GLN A 149 0.69 -30.15 2.33
C GLN A 149 0.66 -31.20 1.22
N GLY A 150 1.38 -30.98 0.12
CA GLY A 150 1.52 -31.96 -0.96
C GLY A 150 2.20 -33.24 -0.49
N ALA A 151 3.26 -33.15 0.29
CA ALA A 151 3.96 -34.32 0.86
C ALA A 151 3.07 -35.08 1.86
N GLU A 152 2.32 -34.37 2.70
CA GLU A 152 1.39 -34.98 3.65
C GLU A 152 0.24 -35.71 2.93
N ALA A 153 -0.35 -35.06 1.90
CA ALA A 153 -1.39 -35.66 1.07
C ALA A 153 -0.88 -36.92 0.36
N TYR A 154 0.34 -36.86 -0.21
CA TYR A 154 0.97 -38.02 -0.84
C TYR A 154 1.21 -39.16 0.17
N ARG A 155 1.72 -38.84 1.34
CA ARG A 155 1.88 -39.80 2.42
C ARG A 155 0.56 -40.49 2.75
N GLN A 156 -0.49 -39.71 2.93
CA GLN A 156 -1.83 -40.22 3.26
C GLN A 156 -2.40 -41.08 2.12
N GLU A 157 -2.21 -40.65 0.87
CA GLU A 157 -2.63 -41.46 -0.30
C GLU A 157 -1.93 -42.82 -0.34
N VAL A 158 -0.62 -42.85 -0.16
CA VAL A 158 0.15 -44.12 -0.17
C VAL A 158 -0.30 -45.03 0.95
N VAL A 159 -0.46 -44.52 2.17
CA VAL A 159 -0.95 -45.30 3.32
C VAL A 159 -2.36 -45.82 3.07
N ASN A 160 -3.28 -44.95 2.60
CA ASN A 160 -4.65 -45.38 2.33
C ASN A 160 -4.74 -46.42 1.20
N ARG A 161 -3.90 -46.27 0.16
CA ARG A 161 -3.82 -47.23 -0.95
C ARG A 161 -3.31 -48.58 -0.43
N ALA A 162 -2.21 -48.59 0.33
CA ALA A 162 -1.68 -49.83 0.92
C ALA A 162 -2.68 -50.51 1.87
N GLN A 163 -3.38 -49.74 2.68
CA GLN A 163 -4.44 -50.27 3.56
C GLN A 163 -5.61 -50.83 2.77
N GLY A 164 -6.01 -50.13 1.67
CA GLY A 164 -7.06 -50.59 0.76
C GLY A 164 -6.68 -51.91 0.10
N ASP A 165 -5.47 -52.02 -0.41
CA ASP A 165 -4.94 -53.22 -1.04
C ASP A 165 -4.86 -54.41 -0.03
N ALA A 166 -4.43 -54.16 1.18
CA ALA A 166 -4.39 -55.17 2.25
C ALA A 166 -5.81 -55.64 2.62
N ASN A 167 -6.77 -54.71 2.73
CA ASN A 167 -8.17 -55.04 3.02
C ASN A 167 -8.80 -55.81 1.89
N ARG A 168 -8.58 -55.42 0.62
CA ARG A 168 -9.05 -56.15 -0.57
C ARG A 168 -8.46 -57.58 -0.60
N PHE A 169 -7.14 -57.69 -0.37
CA PHE A 169 -6.51 -59.03 -0.31
C PHE A 169 -7.15 -59.91 0.77
N ASN A 170 -7.33 -59.40 1.97
CA ASN A 170 -7.96 -60.15 3.06
C ASN A 170 -9.39 -60.59 2.71
N SER A 171 -10.18 -59.72 2.06
CA SER A 171 -11.53 -60.05 1.65
C SER A 171 -11.55 -61.15 0.60
N VAL A 172 -10.67 -61.07 -0.40
CA VAL A 172 -10.52 -62.09 -1.44
C VAL A 172 -10.01 -63.41 -0.83
N TYR A 173 -9.07 -63.35 0.09
CA TYR A 173 -8.54 -64.51 0.79
C TYR A 173 -9.58 -65.22 1.64
N GLN A 174 -10.42 -64.50 2.34
CA GLN A 174 -11.57 -65.07 3.08
C GLN A 174 -12.57 -65.76 2.15
N ALA A 175 -12.94 -65.16 1.03
CA ALA A 175 -13.80 -65.76 0.04
C ALA A 175 -13.15 -67.03 -0.57
N TYR A 176 -11.87 -66.99 -0.87
CA TYR A 176 -11.10 -68.15 -1.36
C TYR A 176 -11.11 -69.27 -0.37
N ARG A 177 -10.95 -69.04 0.94
CA ARG A 177 -11.00 -70.09 1.98
C ARG A 177 -12.34 -70.79 2.04
N GLN A 178 -13.47 -70.09 1.72
CA GLN A 178 -14.81 -70.67 1.76
C GLN A 178 -15.16 -71.45 0.49
N ALA A 179 -14.73 -70.95 -0.68
CA ALA A 179 -15.07 -71.55 -1.98
C ALA A 179 -13.93 -71.36 -2.99
N LYS A 180 -12.95 -72.28 -2.99
CA LYS A 180 -11.71 -72.15 -3.77
C LYS A 180 -11.95 -72.04 -5.27
N ASP A 181 -12.69 -72.97 -5.86
CA ASP A 181 -12.88 -73.06 -7.30
C ASP A 181 -13.68 -71.91 -7.87
N VAL A 182 -14.74 -71.51 -7.16
CA VAL A 182 -15.60 -70.38 -7.57
C VAL A 182 -14.82 -69.06 -7.52
N THR A 183 -14.03 -68.83 -6.47
CA THR A 183 -13.26 -67.60 -6.32
C THR A 183 -12.13 -67.50 -7.35
N THR A 184 -11.44 -68.61 -7.65
CA THR A 184 -10.42 -68.62 -8.70
C THR A 184 -10.99 -68.33 -10.07
N THR A 185 -12.13 -68.94 -10.43
CA THR A 185 -12.82 -68.69 -11.71
C THR A 185 -13.28 -67.23 -11.81
N ARG A 186 -13.83 -66.69 -10.72
CA ARG A 186 -14.24 -65.29 -10.66
C ARG A 186 -13.07 -64.32 -10.88
N ILE A 187 -11.95 -64.49 -10.16
CA ILE A 187 -10.79 -63.64 -10.33
C ILE A 187 -10.21 -63.73 -11.73
N TYR A 188 -10.20 -64.93 -12.32
CA TYR A 188 -9.77 -65.12 -13.70
C TYR A 188 -10.64 -64.32 -14.69
N LEU A 189 -11.96 -64.44 -14.56
CA LEU A 189 -12.88 -63.71 -15.42
C LEU A 189 -12.79 -62.16 -15.23
N GLU A 190 -12.72 -61.66 -13.99
CA GLU A 190 -12.53 -60.26 -13.69
C GLU A 190 -11.19 -59.73 -14.27
N THR A 191 -10.12 -60.51 -14.22
CA THR A 191 -8.84 -60.15 -14.81
C THR A 191 -8.91 -60.10 -16.35
N LEU A 192 -9.57 -61.11 -16.97
CA LEU A 192 -9.80 -61.08 -18.41
C LEU A 192 -10.66 -59.88 -18.86
N GLU A 193 -11.70 -59.57 -18.12
CA GLU A 193 -12.55 -58.39 -18.40
C GLU A 193 -11.75 -57.09 -18.33
N SER A 194 -10.90 -56.95 -17.28
CA SER A 194 -10.01 -55.76 -17.13
C SER A 194 -9.01 -55.65 -18.27
N ILE A 195 -8.42 -56.76 -18.72
CA ILE A 195 -7.49 -56.77 -19.86
C ILE A 195 -8.27 -56.39 -21.15
N PHE A 196 -9.42 -57.01 -21.37
CA PHE A 196 -10.20 -56.78 -22.56
C PHE A 196 -10.85 -55.37 -22.61
N SER A 197 -11.12 -54.74 -21.48
CA SER A 197 -11.65 -53.36 -21.46
C SER A 197 -10.67 -52.33 -22.01
N ASN A 198 -9.34 -52.58 -21.83
CA ASN A 198 -8.26 -51.66 -22.19
C ASN A 198 -7.61 -51.94 -23.56
N VAL A 199 -8.03 -52.98 -24.29
CA VAL A 199 -7.42 -53.40 -25.57
C VAL A 199 -8.39 -53.16 -26.72
N ASN A 200 -7.93 -52.62 -27.84
CA ASN A 200 -8.69 -52.54 -29.05
C ASN A 200 -9.01 -53.95 -29.59
N LYS A 201 -10.27 -54.29 -29.67
CA LYS A 201 -10.74 -55.62 -30.02
C LYS A 201 -11.00 -55.70 -31.51
N VAL A 202 -10.44 -56.70 -32.17
CA VAL A 202 -10.80 -57.07 -33.53
C VAL A 202 -11.42 -58.47 -33.47
N ILE A 203 -12.72 -58.54 -33.71
CA ILE A 203 -13.44 -59.82 -33.79
C ILE A 203 -13.41 -60.25 -35.26
N ILE A 204 -12.80 -61.40 -35.51
CA ILE A 204 -12.76 -62.00 -36.83
C ILE A 204 -13.77 -63.18 -36.83
N ASP A 205 -14.83 -63.01 -37.56
CA ASP A 205 -15.81 -64.11 -37.73
C ASP A 205 -15.20 -65.17 -38.65
N SER A 206 -15.23 -66.40 -38.23
CA SER A 206 -14.65 -67.55 -38.95
C SER A 206 -15.37 -67.87 -40.27
N GLU A 207 -16.63 -67.40 -40.47
CA GLU A 207 -17.36 -67.62 -41.72
C GLU A 207 -16.99 -66.56 -42.76
N VAL A 208 -16.60 -65.33 -42.37
CA VAL A 208 -16.20 -64.29 -43.33
C VAL A 208 -14.82 -64.56 -43.95
N GLY A 209 -13.98 -65.36 -43.32
CA GLY A 209 -12.69 -65.78 -43.87
C GLY A 209 -12.76 -66.59 -45.15
N LYS A 210 -13.92 -67.16 -45.50
CA LYS A 210 -14.15 -67.89 -46.79
C LYS A 210 -14.61 -66.97 -47.93
N ALA A 211 -14.96 -65.69 -47.63
CA ALA A 211 -15.51 -64.75 -48.64
C ALA A 211 -14.65 -63.49 -48.83
N GLY A 212 -13.41 -63.45 -48.28
CA GLY A 212 -12.43 -62.38 -48.58
C GLY A 212 -12.77 -60.94 -48.03
N GLY A 213 -13.68 -60.80 -47.05
CA GLY A 213 -14.03 -59.52 -46.47
C GLY A 213 -13.72 -59.41 -44.96
N LEU A 214 -12.86 -58.46 -44.55
CA LEU A 214 -12.63 -58.11 -43.16
C LEU A 214 -13.71 -57.11 -42.72
N SER A 215 -14.62 -57.54 -41.82
CA SER A 215 -15.52 -56.61 -41.13
C SER A 215 -14.88 -56.14 -39.81
N LEU A 216 -14.45 -54.89 -39.77
CA LEU A 216 -13.96 -54.19 -38.57
C LEU A 216 -15.19 -53.67 -37.79
N ILE A 217 -15.55 -54.29 -36.68
CA ILE A 217 -16.49 -53.72 -35.72
C ILE A 217 -15.68 -53.03 -34.62
N HIS A 218 -15.71 -51.71 -34.63
CA HIS A 218 -15.20 -50.89 -33.52
C HIS A 218 -16.30 -50.82 -32.44
N ILE A 219 -16.05 -51.35 -31.28
CA ILE A 219 -16.85 -51.17 -30.08
C ILE A 219 -16.02 -50.40 -29.05
#